data_a8739351649a62da6b7f3d048fca7e17
#
_entry.id   a8739351649a62da6b7f3d048fca7e17
#
_cell.length_a   1.000
_cell.length_b   1.000
_cell.length_c   1.000
_cell.angle_alpha   90.00
_cell.angle_beta   90.00
_cell.angle_gamma   90.00
#
_symmetry.space_group_name_H-M   'P 1'
#
loop_
_entity.id
_entity.type
_entity.pdbx_description
1 polymer ?
#
loop_
_entity_poly.entity_id
_entity_poly.type
_entity_poly.pdbx_seq_one_letter_code
_entity_poly.pdbx_strand_id
1 'polypeptide(L)'
;VTGVGKVKKGEIVSTGGLKPGDEIVMTKWAGLEGTSIIAAEKEEKLRETLPQELIDVAKGFKEYLSVIPESKIAMEVGVSAMHDVTEGGVFGALWELGEASGVGITAHLDKIPIKQETIEVCEVFHLNPYMLISSGSMMIGCEKGNLLVEKLNEAGINAAVIGRATEGNDRIIVSKDETRYIGPAGSDELYKI
;
A
#
# COMPACT_ATOMS: atom_id res chain seq x y z
N VAL A 1 -3.73 5.24 -21.50
CA VAL A 1 -5.18 4.96 -21.28
C VAL A 1 -5.76 6.15 -20.53
N THR A 2 -6.95 6.63 -20.95
CA THR A 2 -7.67 7.70 -20.26
C THR A 2 -8.98 7.11 -19.70
N GLY A 3 -9.18 7.25 -18.39
CA GLY A 3 -10.43 6.85 -17.71
C GLY A 3 -11.29 8.08 -17.45
N VAL A 4 -12.60 7.95 -17.66
CA VAL A 4 -13.59 9.00 -17.35
C VAL A 4 -14.65 8.40 -16.43
N GLY A 5 -14.87 9.03 -15.28
CA GLY A 5 -15.88 8.63 -14.31
C GLY A 5 -16.89 9.74 -14.01
N LYS A 6 -18.02 9.37 -13.46
CA LYS A 6 -19.05 10.30 -12.97
C LYS A 6 -19.42 9.92 -11.53
N VAL A 7 -19.45 10.93 -10.67
CA VAL A 7 -19.82 10.77 -9.26
C VAL A 7 -20.77 11.92 -8.87
N LYS A 8 -21.60 11.71 -7.88
CA LYS A 8 -22.47 12.79 -7.37
C LYS A 8 -21.64 13.84 -6.63
N LYS A 9 -22.07 15.08 -6.74
CA LYS A 9 -21.43 16.20 -6.03
C LYS A 9 -21.46 15.93 -4.52
N GLY A 10 -20.30 15.98 -3.86
CA GLY A 10 -20.15 15.71 -2.43
C GLY A 10 -19.86 14.25 -2.04
N GLU A 11 -19.88 13.32 -3.01
CA GLU A 11 -19.52 11.91 -2.79
C GLU A 11 -18.11 11.56 -3.30
N ILE A 12 -17.35 12.58 -3.73
CA ILE A 12 -15.97 12.39 -4.19
C ILE A 12 -15.06 12.14 -2.98
N VAL A 13 -14.35 11.03 -3.00
CA VAL A 13 -13.23 10.78 -2.10
C VAL A 13 -11.95 10.84 -2.93
N SER A 14 -11.03 11.67 -2.49
CA SER A 14 -9.75 11.90 -3.17
C SER A 14 -8.58 11.57 -2.23
N THR A 15 -7.36 11.61 -2.74
CA THR A 15 -6.13 11.48 -1.95
C THR A 15 -6.02 12.58 -0.88
N GLY A 16 -6.46 13.80 -1.17
CA GLY A 16 -6.30 15.00 -0.34
C GLY A 16 -7.40 15.25 0.69
N GLY A 17 -7.96 14.21 1.29
CA GLY A 17 -9.06 14.37 2.25
C GLY A 17 -8.73 13.99 3.70
N LEU A 18 -7.51 13.53 3.97
CA LEU A 18 -7.07 13.05 5.28
C LEU A 18 -7.04 14.20 6.30
N LYS A 19 -7.47 13.94 7.52
CA LYS A 19 -7.50 14.91 8.63
C LYS A 19 -6.63 14.43 9.79
N PRO A 20 -6.01 15.35 10.54
CA PRO A 20 -5.33 14.97 11.78
C PRO A 20 -6.24 14.15 12.70
N GLY A 21 -5.73 13.02 13.18
CA GLY A 21 -6.47 12.05 13.99
C GLY A 21 -7.06 10.88 13.19
N ASP A 22 -7.22 10.99 11.88
CA ASP A 22 -7.66 9.86 11.06
C ASP A 22 -6.66 8.69 11.13
N GLU A 23 -7.18 7.49 11.23
CA GLU A 23 -6.40 6.27 11.10
C GLU A 23 -6.14 5.97 9.63
N ILE A 24 -4.97 5.42 9.33
CA ILE A 24 -4.57 5.00 7.99
C ILE A 24 -4.64 3.48 7.92
N VAL A 25 -5.55 2.98 7.10
CA VAL A 25 -5.73 1.56 6.81
C VAL A 25 -5.06 1.23 5.50
N MET A 26 -4.26 0.18 5.48
CA MET A 26 -3.72 -0.41 4.26
C MET A 26 -4.42 -1.73 3.97
N THR A 27 -4.80 -1.94 2.70
CA THR A 27 -5.37 -3.21 2.25
C THR A 27 -4.32 -4.08 1.58
N LYS A 28 -4.51 -5.39 1.62
CA LYS A 28 -3.64 -6.41 1.05
C LYS A 28 -2.18 -6.29 1.50
N TRP A 29 -1.19 -6.17 0.60
CA TRP A 29 0.22 -6.35 0.97
C TRP A 29 1.14 -5.41 0.20
N ALA A 30 2.23 -5.00 0.85
CA ALA A 30 3.31 -4.24 0.21
C ALA A 30 3.96 -5.05 -0.92
N GLY A 31 4.39 -4.36 -1.99
CA GLY A 31 5.11 -4.92 -3.13
C GLY A 31 4.30 -5.89 -4.00
N LEU A 32 2.96 -5.89 -3.90
CA LEU A 32 2.09 -6.88 -4.51
C LEU A 32 2.31 -7.03 -6.01
N GLU A 33 2.16 -5.96 -6.77
CA GLU A 33 2.33 -6.00 -8.24
C GLU A 33 3.78 -6.25 -8.61
N GLY A 34 4.73 -5.51 -8.01
CA GLY A 34 6.14 -5.64 -8.32
C GLY A 34 6.66 -7.06 -8.10
N THR A 35 6.23 -7.71 -7.02
CA THR A 35 6.56 -9.13 -6.75
C THR A 35 6.07 -10.03 -7.88
N SER A 36 4.85 -9.84 -8.37
CA SER A 36 4.31 -10.67 -9.45
C SER A 36 5.03 -10.45 -10.77
N ILE A 37 5.42 -9.21 -11.08
CA ILE A 37 6.20 -8.85 -12.27
C ILE A 37 7.58 -9.50 -12.19
N ILE A 38 8.31 -9.32 -11.09
CA ILE A 38 9.64 -9.89 -10.90
C ILE A 38 9.59 -11.42 -10.99
N ALA A 39 8.61 -12.04 -10.32
CA ALA A 39 8.45 -13.49 -10.37
C ALA A 39 8.18 -14.03 -11.77
N ALA A 40 7.49 -13.27 -12.62
CA ALA A 40 7.22 -13.66 -14.00
C ALA A 40 8.42 -13.40 -14.93
N GLU A 41 9.07 -12.24 -14.81
CA GLU A 41 10.11 -11.82 -15.76
C GLU A 41 11.51 -12.31 -15.40
N LYS A 42 11.79 -12.56 -14.13
CA LYS A 42 13.11 -12.98 -13.61
C LYS A 42 13.07 -14.38 -13.01
N GLU A 43 12.15 -15.22 -13.43
CA GLU A 43 11.95 -16.57 -12.89
C GLU A 43 13.22 -17.42 -12.89
N GLU A 44 14.01 -17.40 -13.97
CA GLU A 44 15.24 -18.16 -14.07
C GLU A 44 16.23 -17.78 -12.96
N LYS A 45 16.35 -16.48 -12.67
CA LYS A 45 17.23 -16.00 -11.60
C LYS A 45 16.70 -16.37 -10.22
N LEU A 46 15.40 -16.30 -10.02
CA LEU A 46 14.78 -16.69 -8.74
C LEU A 46 14.95 -18.18 -8.46
N ARG A 47 14.88 -19.04 -9.46
CA ARG A 47 15.08 -20.50 -9.33
C ARG A 47 16.48 -20.90 -8.82
N GLU A 48 17.47 -20.02 -8.92
CA GLU A 48 18.79 -20.30 -8.38
C GLU A 48 18.78 -20.39 -6.85
N THR A 49 17.80 -19.75 -6.18
CA THR A 49 17.77 -19.60 -4.71
C THR A 49 16.42 -19.91 -4.07
N LEU A 50 15.31 -19.77 -4.80
CA LEU A 50 13.97 -19.93 -4.26
C LEU A 50 13.27 -21.18 -4.80
N PRO A 51 12.45 -21.86 -3.99
CA PRO A 51 11.65 -23.00 -4.45
C PRO A 51 10.58 -22.57 -5.46
N GLN A 52 10.25 -23.46 -6.41
CA GLN A 52 9.30 -23.18 -7.47
C GLN A 52 7.91 -22.80 -6.93
N GLU A 53 7.47 -23.45 -5.86
CA GLU A 53 6.17 -23.19 -5.24
C GLU A 53 6.04 -21.74 -4.77
N LEU A 54 7.11 -21.16 -4.22
CA LEU A 54 7.12 -19.76 -3.79
C LEU A 54 7.04 -18.82 -5.00
N ILE A 55 7.77 -19.12 -6.07
CA ILE A 55 7.76 -18.34 -7.31
C ILE A 55 6.35 -18.38 -7.94
N ASP A 56 5.70 -19.52 -7.95
CA ASP A 56 4.36 -19.69 -8.52
C ASP A 56 3.31 -18.92 -7.69
N VAL A 57 3.42 -18.93 -6.37
CA VAL A 57 2.57 -18.10 -5.48
C VAL A 57 2.79 -16.61 -5.75
N ALA A 58 4.05 -16.17 -5.85
CA ALA A 58 4.40 -14.78 -6.17
C ALA A 58 3.82 -14.33 -7.52
N LYS A 59 3.90 -15.14 -8.56
CA LYS A 59 3.26 -14.89 -9.87
C LYS A 59 1.73 -14.75 -9.76
N GLY A 60 1.12 -15.48 -8.83
CA GLY A 60 -0.32 -15.44 -8.57
C GLY A 60 -0.80 -14.11 -7.99
N PHE A 61 0.08 -13.24 -7.49
CA PHE A 61 -0.32 -11.96 -6.90
C PHE A 61 -1.03 -11.03 -7.88
N LYS A 62 -0.81 -11.17 -9.19
CA LYS A 62 -1.56 -10.45 -10.23
C LYS A 62 -3.09 -10.56 -10.13
N GLU A 63 -3.61 -11.61 -9.48
CA GLU A 63 -5.05 -11.82 -9.28
C GLU A 63 -5.66 -10.82 -8.27
N TYR A 64 -4.83 -10.13 -7.49
CA TYR A 64 -5.24 -9.19 -6.44
C TYR A 64 -5.15 -7.71 -6.84
N LEU A 65 -4.93 -7.39 -8.12
CA LEU A 65 -4.70 -6.01 -8.58
C LEU A 65 -5.92 -5.09 -8.50
N SER A 66 -7.14 -5.64 -8.50
CA SER A 66 -8.35 -4.82 -8.41
C SER A 66 -8.55 -4.26 -7.00
N VAL A 67 -8.79 -2.95 -6.89
CA VAL A 67 -9.14 -2.23 -5.64
C VAL A 67 -10.61 -1.80 -5.59
N ILE A 68 -11.43 -2.27 -6.53
CA ILE A 68 -12.85 -1.94 -6.61
C ILE A 68 -13.64 -2.45 -5.39
N PRO A 69 -13.43 -3.68 -4.90
CA PRO A 69 -14.13 -4.16 -3.70
C PRO A 69 -13.82 -3.30 -2.48
N GLU A 70 -12.56 -2.95 -2.28
CA GLU A 70 -12.08 -2.11 -1.18
C GLU A 70 -12.75 -0.75 -1.17
N SER A 71 -12.79 -0.09 -2.34
CA SER A 71 -13.36 1.25 -2.46
C SER A 71 -14.87 1.27 -2.14
N LYS A 72 -15.60 0.22 -2.50
CA LYS A 72 -17.03 0.08 -2.19
C LYS A 72 -17.27 -0.03 -0.68
N ILE A 73 -16.53 -0.91 0.00
CA ILE A 73 -16.62 -1.10 1.45
C ILE A 73 -16.22 0.18 2.19
N ALA A 74 -15.14 0.83 1.73
CA ALA A 74 -14.69 2.09 2.29
C ALA A 74 -15.79 3.18 2.21
N MET A 75 -16.46 3.30 1.07
CA MET A 75 -17.57 4.25 0.90
C MET A 75 -18.73 3.98 1.84
N GLU A 76 -19.05 2.73 2.16
CA GLU A 76 -20.11 2.36 3.10
C GLU A 76 -19.77 2.74 4.55
N VAL A 77 -18.50 2.59 4.94
CA VAL A 77 -18.02 2.97 6.27
C VAL A 77 -17.93 4.49 6.44
N GLY A 78 -17.66 5.20 5.36
CA GLY A 78 -17.39 6.63 5.34
C GLY A 78 -15.92 6.93 5.63
N VAL A 79 -15.20 7.32 4.61
CA VAL A 79 -13.76 7.57 4.65
C VAL A 79 -13.43 8.98 4.20
N SER A 80 -12.31 9.53 4.64
CA SER A 80 -11.85 10.88 4.34
C SER A 80 -10.96 10.93 3.11
N ALA A 81 -10.15 9.88 2.87
CA ALA A 81 -9.22 9.81 1.76
C ALA A 81 -9.07 8.37 1.25
N MET A 82 -8.82 8.21 -0.04
CA MET A 82 -8.41 6.96 -0.67
C MET A 82 -7.27 7.23 -1.65
N HIS A 83 -6.27 6.34 -1.64
CA HIS A 83 -5.10 6.41 -2.52
C HIS A 83 -4.62 4.99 -2.84
N ASP A 84 -4.49 4.67 -4.12
CA ASP A 84 -3.90 3.40 -4.54
C ASP A 84 -2.37 3.42 -4.38
N VAL A 85 -1.79 2.27 -4.05
CA VAL A 85 -0.37 2.16 -3.77
C VAL A 85 0.35 1.74 -5.05
N THR A 86 0.84 2.70 -5.81
CA THR A 86 1.51 2.47 -7.10
C THR A 86 3.04 2.62 -7.00
N GLU A 87 3.67 3.30 -7.96
CA GLU A 87 5.12 3.52 -7.99
C GLU A 87 5.63 4.18 -6.71
N GLY A 88 6.80 3.76 -6.26
CA GLY A 88 7.37 4.16 -4.97
C GLY A 88 6.78 3.41 -3.77
N GLY A 89 5.84 2.50 -4.02
CA GLY A 89 5.28 1.57 -3.05
C GLY A 89 4.59 2.25 -1.87
N VAL A 90 4.62 1.57 -0.72
CA VAL A 90 3.97 2.03 0.52
C VAL A 90 4.52 3.36 1.01
N PHE A 91 5.83 3.57 0.92
CA PHE A 91 6.43 4.83 1.39
C PHE A 91 6.06 5.99 0.47
N GLY A 92 6.03 5.78 -0.85
CA GLY A 92 5.55 6.76 -1.81
C GLY A 92 4.10 7.15 -1.54
N ALA A 93 3.21 6.17 -1.43
CA ALA A 93 1.79 6.40 -1.17
C ALA A 93 1.51 7.13 0.16
N LEU A 94 2.24 6.80 1.24
CA LEU A 94 2.14 7.53 2.51
C LEU A 94 2.58 8.99 2.36
N TRP A 95 3.67 9.24 1.63
CA TRP A 95 4.12 10.59 1.38
C TRP A 95 3.10 11.40 0.57
N GLU A 96 2.59 10.83 -0.52
CA GLU A 96 1.58 11.45 -1.40
C GLU A 96 0.26 11.73 -0.69
N LEU A 97 -0.20 10.79 0.15
CA LEU A 97 -1.41 10.95 0.96
C LEU A 97 -1.28 12.13 1.94
N GLY A 98 -0.14 12.24 2.62
CA GLY A 98 0.15 13.34 3.53
C GLY A 98 0.32 14.67 2.83
N GLU A 99 1.02 14.68 1.66
CA GLU A 99 1.25 15.89 0.86
C GLU A 99 -0.07 16.44 0.30
N ALA A 100 -0.87 15.58 -0.34
CA ALA A 100 -2.15 15.97 -0.92
C ALA A 100 -3.16 16.47 0.13
N SER A 101 -3.05 15.99 1.37
CA SER A 101 -3.93 16.37 2.48
C SER A 101 -3.40 17.54 3.31
N GLY A 102 -2.12 17.89 3.17
CA GLY A 102 -1.46 18.94 3.97
C GLY A 102 -1.33 18.57 5.45
N VAL A 103 -1.09 17.29 5.76
CA VAL A 103 -0.97 16.77 7.13
C VAL A 103 0.29 15.94 7.31
N GLY A 104 0.71 15.79 8.57
CA GLY A 104 1.73 14.84 8.96
C GLY A 104 1.18 13.40 8.98
N ILE A 105 2.08 12.43 8.93
CA ILE A 105 1.75 10.99 9.04
C ILE A 105 2.75 10.32 9.98
N THR A 106 2.23 9.50 10.88
CA THR A 106 3.02 8.51 11.62
C THR A 106 2.52 7.13 11.28
N ALA A 107 3.37 6.31 10.63
CA ALA A 107 3.06 4.93 10.31
C ALA A 107 4.05 3.97 10.99
N HIS A 108 3.61 2.76 11.26
CA HIS A 108 4.38 1.72 11.96
C HIS A 108 4.80 0.63 10.98
N LEU A 109 6.10 0.43 10.83
CA LEU A 109 6.66 -0.52 9.87
C LEU A 109 6.19 -1.96 10.13
N ASP A 110 6.14 -2.35 11.38
CA ASP A 110 5.71 -3.68 11.83
C ASP A 110 4.22 -3.97 11.64
N LYS A 111 3.41 -2.94 11.35
CA LYS A 111 1.99 -3.06 11.04
C LYS A 111 1.68 -3.10 9.54
N ILE A 112 2.65 -2.80 8.68
CA ILE A 112 2.47 -2.85 7.24
C ILE A 112 2.38 -4.31 6.80
N PRO A 113 1.23 -4.75 6.24
CA PRO A 113 1.11 -6.13 5.79
C PRO A 113 2.05 -6.41 4.62
N ILE A 114 2.77 -7.50 4.70
CA ILE A 114 3.68 -7.98 3.65
C ILE A 114 3.68 -9.50 3.61
N LYS A 115 3.82 -10.06 2.44
CA LYS A 115 3.92 -11.51 2.22
C LYS A 115 5.38 -11.97 2.24
N GLN A 116 5.60 -13.20 2.72
CA GLN A 116 6.94 -13.81 2.72
C GLN A 116 7.53 -13.87 1.31
N GLU A 117 6.69 -14.19 0.32
CA GLU A 117 7.09 -14.24 -1.08
C GLU A 117 7.67 -12.91 -1.57
N THR A 118 7.07 -11.78 -1.15
CA THR A 118 7.60 -10.45 -1.46
C THR A 118 8.97 -10.23 -0.84
N ILE A 119 9.15 -10.61 0.42
CA ILE A 119 10.42 -10.47 1.13
C ILE A 119 11.51 -11.28 0.41
N GLU A 120 11.26 -12.56 0.15
CA GLU A 120 12.21 -13.47 -0.49
C GLU A 120 12.59 -12.99 -1.91
N VAL A 121 11.60 -12.59 -2.71
CA VAL A 121 11.84 -12.04 -4.06
C VAL A 121 12.68 -10.77 -3.98
N CYS A 122 12.37 -9.85 -3.07
CA CYS A 122 13.12 -8.62 -2.91
C CYS A 122 14.55 -8.86 -2.41
N GLU A 123 14.78 -9.84 -1.54
CA GLU A 123 16.12 -10.17 -1.05
C GLU A 123 17.06 -10.65 -2.17
N VAL A 124 16.55 -11.45 -3.13
CA VAL A 124 17.35 -11.93 -4.28
C VAL A 124 17.91 -10.76 -5.10
N PHE A 125 17.19 -9.66 -5.20
CA PHE A 125 17.58 -8.49 -5.99
C PHE A 125 18.01 -7.28 -5.15
N HIS A 126 18.11 -7.42 -3.83
CA HIS A 126 18.47 -6.35 -2.87
C HIS A 126 17.56 -5.13 -2.97
N LEU A 127 16.23 -5.35 -3.12
CA LEU A 127 15.21 -4.33 -3.21
C LEU A 127 14.58 -4.04 -1.86
N ASN A 128 14.10 -2.81 -1.67
CA ASN A 128 13.27 -2.46 -0.54
C ASN A 128 11.79 -2.76 -0.85
N PRO A 129 11.17 -3.78 -0.22
CA PRO A 129 9.81 -4.18 -0.54
C PRO A 129 8.74 -3.11 -0.25
N TYR A 130 9.03 -2.14 0.62
CA TYR A 130 8.13 -1.03 0.93
C TYR A 130 8.20 0.12 -0.08
N MET A 131 9.16 0.08 -1.00
CA MET A 131 9.34 1.03 -2.09
C MET A 131 9.11 0.39 -3.47
N LEU A 132 8.66 -0.86 -3.49
CA LEU A 132 8.31 -1.62 -4.68
C LEU A 132 6.84 -1.39 -5.02
N ILE A 133 6.54 -1.15 -6.29
CA ILE A 133 5.18 -0.95 -6.81
C ILE A 133 4.20 -1.98 -6.24
N SER A 134 3.08 -1.49 -5.71
CA SER A 134 2.13 -2.28 -4.92
C SER A 134 0.69 -2.16 -5.41
N SER A 135 0.49 -1.92 -6.73
CA SER A 135 -0.87 -1.86 -7.30
C SER A 135 -1.70 -3.08 -6.88
N GLY A 136 -2.94 -2.83 -6.57
CA GLY A 136 -3.82 -3.80 -5.89
C GLY A 136 -3.98 -3.54 -4.40
N SER A 137 -3.04 -2.83 -3.77
CA SER A 137 -3.18 -2.33 -2.40
C SER A 137 -3.72 -0.90 -2.39
N MET A 138 -4.40 -0.52 -1.31
CA MET A 138 -4.97 0.81 -1.14
C MET A 138 -4.69 1.35 0.26
N MET A 139 -4.37 2.64 0.34
CA MET A 139 -4.34 3.43 1.56
C MET A 139 -5.66 4.14 1.75
N ILE A 140 -6.27 4.01 2.92
CA ILE A 140 -7.58 4.58 3.22
C ILE A 140 -7.50 5.34 4.54
N GLY A 141 -7.84 6.62 4.51
CA GLY A 141 -7.92 7.45 5.70
C GLY A 141 -9.35 7.52 6.24
N CYS A 142 -9.55 7.29 7.52
CA CYS A 142 -10.85 7.38 8.15
C CYS A 142 -10.77 7.53 9.68
N GLU A 143 -11.84 8.03 10.29
CA GLU A 143 -11.98 8.13 11.76
C GLU A 143 -12.12 6.75 12.43
N LYS A 144 -12.68 5.76 11.71
CA LYS A 144 -13.05 4.43 12.25
C LYS A 144 -12.26 3.30 11.56
N GLY A 145 -10.92 3.37 11.63
CA GLY A 145 -10.06 2.42 10.94
C GLY A 145 -10.28 0.96 11.34
N ASN A 146 -10.49 0.69 12.64
CA ASN A 146 -10.75 -0.67 13.10
C ASN A 146 -12.07 -1.24 12.56
N LEU A 147 -13.13 -0.42 12.43
CA LEU A 147 -14.38 -0.84 11.82
C LEU A 147 -14.19 -1.14 10.32
N LEU A 148 -13.41 -0.30 9.63
CA LEU A 148 -13.08 -0.53 8.23
C LEU A 148 -12.30 -1.83 8.04
N VAL A 149 -11.30 -2.10 8.89
CA VAL A 149 -10.53 -3.35 8.89
C VAL A 149 -11.44 -4.56 9.10
N GLU A 150 -12.36 -4.50 10.06
CA GLU A 150 -13.34 -5.55 10.32
C GLU A 150 -14.19 -5.85 9.06
N LYS A 151 -14.74 -4.81 8.42
CA LYS A 151 -15.57 -4.94 7.22
C LYS A 151 -14.80 -5.50 6.01
N LEU A 152 -13.56 -5.07 5.83
CA LEU A 152 -12.69 -5.60 4.78
C LEU A 152 -12.35 -7.07 5.00
N ASN A 153 -12.01 -7.44 6.24
CA ASN A 153 -11.71 -8.83 6.59
C ASN A 153 -12.94 -9.75 6.47
N GLU A 154 -14.14 -9.29 6.85
CA GLU A 154 -15.41 -10.01 6.62
C GLU A 154 -15.65 -10.31 5.12
N ALA A 155 -15.18 -9.41 4.24
CA ALA A 155 -15.24 -9.58 2.79
C ALA A 155 -14.06 -10.39 2.21
N GLY A 156 -13.18 -10.94 3.05
CA GLY A 156 -12.00 -11.70 2.63
C GLY A 156 -10.83 -10.84 2.14
N ILE A 157 -10.86 -9.54 2.41
CA ILE A 157 -9.79 -8.60 2.04
C ILE A 157 -8.93 -8.32 3.26
N ASN A 158 -7.67 -8.77 3.23
CA ASN A 158 -6.72 -8.49 4.32
C ASN A 158 -6.53 -6.97 4.46
N ALA A 159 -6.60 -6.46 5.69
CA ALA A 159 -6.37 -5.05 5.97
C ALA A 159 -5.81 -4.85 7.38
N ALA A 160 -5.09 -3.76 7.58
CA ALA A 160 -4.56 -3.37 8.88
C ALA A 160 -4.54 -1.85 9.05
N VAL A 161 -4.76 -1.35 10.27
CA VAL A 161 -4.43 0.03 10.63
C VAL A 161 -2.91 0.12 10.79
N ILE A 162 -2.26 0.83 9.86
CA ILE A 162 -0.80 0.94 9.81
C ILE A 162 -0.27 2.22 10.43
N GLY A 163 -1.12 3.21 10.67
CA GLY A 163 -0.69 4.51 11.17
C GLY A 163 -1.84 5.48 11.39
N ARG A 164 -1.46 6.76 11.53
CA ARG A 164 -2.39 7.86 11.79
C ARG A 164 -1.91 9.15 11.15
N ALA A 165 -2.85 9.97 10.71
CA ALA A 165 -2.60 11.35 10.35
C ALA A 165 -2.35 12.21 11.59
N THR A 166 -1.39 13.13 11.49
CA THR A 166 -0.99 14.02 12.59
C THR A 166 -1.04 15.48 12.14
N GLU A 167 -1.03 16.39 13.10
CA GLU A 167 -0.81 17.80 12.81
C GLU A 167 0.60 18.03 12.23
N GLY A 168 0.78 19.13 11.50
CA GLY A 168 2.04 19.49 10.89
C GLY A 168 2.29 18.75 9.57
N ASN A 169 3.55 18.62 9.17
CA ASN A 169 3.96 18.06 7.88
C ASN A 169 4.96 16.91 7.98
N ASP A 170 5.27 16.46 9.19
CA ASP A 170 6.22 15.37 9.38
C ASP A 170 5.60 14.04 8.94
N ARG A 171 6.26 13.33 8.04
CA ARG A 171 5.88 12.01 7.58
C ARG A 171 6.94 11.03 8.00
N ILE A 172 6.60 10.18 8.95
CA ILE A 172 7.56 9.30 9.62
C ILE A 172 7.10 7.85 9.62
N ILE A 173 8.08 6.96 9.49
CA ILE A 173 7.95 5.53 9.77
C ILE A 173 8.63 5.25 11.10
N VAL A 174 7.87 4.63 11.99
CA VAL A 174 8.37 4.12 13.28
C VAL A 174 8.60 2.62 13.15
N SER A 175 9.78 2.16 13.49
CA SER A 175 10.11 0.76 13.78
C SER A 175 10.50 0.65 15.24
N LYS A 176 10.74 -0.57 15.74
CA LYS A 176 10.99 -0.81 17.19
C LYS A 176 11.98 0.16 17.82
N ASP A 177 13.07 0.46 17.12
CA ASP A 177 14.21 1.21 17.66
C ASP A 177 14.55 2.47 16.86
N GLU A 178 13.82 2.74 15.76
CA GLU A 178 14.14 3.83 14.84
C GLU A 178 12.90 4.58 14.39
N THR A 179 13.08 5.87 14.19
CA THR A 179 12.14 6.74 13.48
C THR A 179 12.82 7.31 12.27
N ARG A 180 12.21 7.17 11.11
CA ARG A 180 12.74 7.68 9.83
C ARG A 180 11.73 8.59 9.17
N TYR A 181 12.22 9.68 8.58
CA TYR A 181 11.40 10.51 7.70
C TYR A 181 11.18 9.85 6.36
N ILE A 182 9.95 9.95 5.84
CA ILE A 182 9.61 9.58 4.48
C ILE A 182 9.77 10.81 3.61
N GLY A 183 10.61 10.72 2.59
CA GLY A 183 10.76 11.74 1.53
C GLY A 183 9.79 11.52 0.37
N PRO A 184 9.78 12.44 -0.60
CA PRO A 184 9.07 12.25 -1.87
C PRO A 184 9.41 10.91 -2.50
N ALA A 185 8.43 10.31 -3.19
CA ALA A 185 8.66 9.08 -3.93
C ALA A 185 9.82 9.27 -4.92
N GLY A 186 10.85 8.43 -4.79
CA GLY A 186 11.93 8.32 -5.75
C GLY A 186 11.54 7.40 -6.91
N SER A 187 12.56 6.95 -7.67
CA SER A 187 12.37 5.89 -8.64
C SER A 187 11.93 4.60 -7.95
N ASP A 188 10.95 3.92 -8.52
CA ASP A 188 10.50 2.62 -7.99
C ASP A 188 11.62 1.58 -7.97
N GLU A 189 11.59 0.71 -6.99
CA GLU A 189 12.58 -0.38 -6.83
C GLU A 189 12.59 -1.32 -8.04
N LEU A 190 11.47 -1.48 -8.74
CA LEU A 190 11.36 -2.30 -9.93
C LEU A 190 12.35 -1.89 -11.04
N TYR A 191 12.70 -0.61 -11.12
CA TYR A 191 13.62 -0.10 -12.16
C TYR A 191 15.10 -0.37 -11.86
N LYS A 192 15.43 -1.03 -10.75
CA LYS A 192 16.80 -1.40 -10.41
C LYS A 192 17.24 -2.74 -11.01
N ILE A 193 16.31 -3.50 -11.64
CA ILE A 193 16.55 -4.87 -12.11
C ILE A 193 16.25 -5.08 -13.59
#